data_b2f9febdb3581d5a5bc2373e0cef29b1
#
_entry.id   b2f9febdb3581d5a5bc2373e0cef29b1
#
_cell.length_a   1.000
_cell.length_b   1.000
_cell.length_c   1.000
_cell.angle_alpha   90.00
_cell.angle_beta   90.00
_cell.angle_gamma   90.00
#
_symmetry.space_group_name_H-M   'P 1'
#
loop_
_entity.id
_entity.type
_entity.pdbx_description
1 polymer ?
#
loop_
_entity_poly.entity_id
_entity_poly.type
_entity_poly.pdbx_seq_one_letter_code
_entity_poly.pdbx_strand_id
1 'polypeptide(L)'
;MKIIAVIVAAGRGTRAGGTKPKQWQHLNGKRIIDHSIDLFKNNSRINKVMVVLHSDDLDLLNRDDVLFTKGGSTRADSVKHGLRALLQIERPDYVLI
;
A
#
# COMPACT_ATOMS: atom_id res chain seq x y z
N MET A 1 -1.22 11.57 -18.90
CA MET A 1 -1.82 10.30 -18.46
C MET A 1 -1.57 10.11 -16.98
N LYS A 2 -2.61 9.81 -16.22
CA LYS A 2 -2.48 9.64 -14.78
C LYS A 2 -2.42 8.15 -14.43
N ILE A 3 -1.33 7.73 -13.84
CA ILE A 3 -1.10 6.35 -13.41
C ILE A 3 -0.94 6.33 -11.90
N ILE A 4 -1.71 5.50 -11.23
CA ILE A 4 -1.63 5.35 -9.78
C ILE A 4 -1.28 3.90 -9.46
N ALA A 5 -0.27 3.70 -8.64
CA ALA A 5 0.11 2.37 -8.17
C ALA A 5 -0.60 2.09 -6.84
N VAL A 6 -1.19 0.91 -6.73
CA VAL A 6 -1.86 0.47 -5.50
C VAL A 6 -1.07 -0.69 -4.91
N ILE A 7 -0.54 -0.47 -3.71
CA ILE A 7 0.18 -1.49 -2.97
C ILE A 7 -0.78 -2.10 -1.96
N VAL A 8 -1.07 -3.38 -2.09
CA VAL A 8 -1.98 -4.09 -1.18
C VAL A 8 -1.15 -4.73 -0.08
N ALA A 9 -1.21 -4.14 1.10
CA ALA A 9 -0.43 -4.55 2.27
C ALA A 9 -1.33 -4.83 3.47
N ALA A 10 -2.57 -5.23 3.23
CA ALA A 10 -3.55 -5.47 4.28
C ALA A 10 -3.46 -6.87 4.89
N GLY A 11 -2.72 -7.78 4.25
CA GLY A 11 -2.54 -9.14 4.77
C GLY A 11 -1.69 -9.15 6.02
N ARG A 12 -1.94 -10.10 6.89
CA ARG A 12 -1.12 -10.27 8.09
C ARG A 12 0.13 -11.09 7.82
N GLY A 13 0.06 -12.12 6.98
CA GLY A 13 1.21 -12.90 6.53
C GLY A 13 2.17 -13.33 7.62
N THR A 14 1.71 -13.43 8.86
CA THR A 14 2.56 -13.82 9.97
C THR A 14 2.82 -15.31 9.92
N ARG A 15 4.06 -15.69 10.11
CA ARG A 15 4.43 -17.08 10.24
C ARG A 15 4.44 -17.49 11.69
N ALA A 16 4.45 -18.78 11.92
CA ALA A 16 4.57 -19.31 13.28
C ALA A 16 5.78 -18.67 13.97
N GLY A 17 5.54 -18.04 15.12
CA GLY A 17 6.58 -17.32 15.84
C GLY A 17 6.86 -15.90 15.36
N GLY A 18 6.26 -15.47 14.26
CA GLY A 18 6.43 -14.12 13.76
C GLY A 18 5.54 -13.12 14.51
N THR A 19 6.09 -11.97 14.84
CA THR A 19 5.36 -10.92 15.55
C THR A 19 4.87 -9.81 14.63
N LYS A 20 5.48 -9.68 13.45
CA LYS A 20 5.13 -8.61 12.49
C LYS A 20 4.95 -9.19 11.11
N PRO A 21 3.95 -8.71 10.34
CA PRO A 21 3.89 -9.00 8.92
C PRO A 21 5.17 -8.58 8.23
N LYS A 22 5.52 -9.29 7.17
CA LYS A 22 6.80 -9.12 6.49
C LYS A 22 7.02 -7.69 6.00
N GLN A 23 5.98 -7.01 5.54
CA GLN A 23 6.11 -5.65 4.99
C GLN A 23 6.61 -4.63 6.02
N TRP A 24 6.47 -4.90 7.32
CA TRP A 24 6.92 -3.99 8.38
C TRP A 24 8.33 -4.29 8.87
N GLN A 25 8.92 -5.38 8.42
CA GLN A 25 10.27 -5.74 8.81
C GLN A 25 11.29 -4.89 8.04
N HIS A 26 12.45 -4.67 8.67
CA HIS A 26 13.51 -3.86 8.09
C HIS A 26 14.42 -4.68 7.18
N LEU A 27 14.81 -4.06 6.07
CA LEU A 27 15.78 -4.60 5.15
C LEU A 27 16.68 -3.44 4.71
N ASN A 28 17.97 -3.54 4.97
CA ASN A 28 18.94 -2.50 4.61
C ASN A 28 18.56 -1.12 5.17
N GLY A 29 18.14 -1.08 6.42
CA GLY A 29 17.85 0.16 7.12
C GLY A 29 16.48 0.78 6.88
N LYS A 30 15.65 0.16 6.03
CA LYS A 30 14.27 0.60 5.77
C LYS A 30 13.31 -0.57 5.88
N ARG A 31 12.06 -0.27 6.21
CA ARG A 31 11.01 -1.29 6.17
C ARG A 31 10.78 -1.74 4.73
N ILE A 32 10.41 -3.01 4.55
CA ILE A 32 10.16 -3.56 3.22
C ILE A 32 9.08 -2.74 2.49
N ILE A 33 8.02 -2.32 3.20
CA ILE A 33 6.97 -1.50 2.59
C ILE A 33 7.51 -0.18 2.07
N ASP A 34 8.46 0.43 2.77
CA ASP A 34 9.05 1.69 2.33
C ASP A 34 9.89 1.51 1.06
N HIS A 35 10.60 0.38 0.94
CA HIS A 35 11.31 0.05 -0.31
C HIS A 35 10.34 -0.04 -1.49
N SER A 36 9.19 -0.70 -1.29
CA SER A 36 8.19 -0.84 -2.34
C SER A 36 7.58 0.51 -2.73
N ILE A 37 7.25 1.33 -1.75
CA ILE A 37 6.69 2.67 -2.00
C ILE A 37 7.70 3.51 -2.79
N ASP A 38 8.95 3.53 -2.34
CA ASP A 38 9.99 4.35 -2.98
C ASP A 38 10.27 3.89 -4.41
N LEU A 39 10.21 2.58 -4.65
CA LEU A 39 10.39 2.05 -6.00
C LEU A 39 9.37 2.66 -6.97
N PHE A 40 8.09 2.72 -6.58
CA PHE A 40 7.06 3.31 -7.42
C PHE A 40 7.14 4.83 -7.46
N LYS A 41 7.45 5.47 -6.35
CA LYS A 41 7.56 6.93 -6.32
C LYS A 41 8.71 7.46 -7.16
N ASN A 42 9.78 6.68 -7.30
CA ASN A 42 10.92 7.05 -8.12
C ASN A 42 10.69 6.81 -9.61
N ASN A 43 9.58 6.20 -9.98
CA ASN A 43 9.22 6.00 -11.37
C ASN A 43 8.45 7.24 -11.87
N SER A 44 9.02 7.95 -12.86
CA SER A 44 8.46 9.20 -13.37
C SER A 44 7.09 9.02 -14.03
N ARG A 45 6.72 7.80 -14.41
CA ARG A 45 5.42 7.52 -15.05
C ARG A 45 4.30 7.35 -14.03
N ILE A 46 4.64 7.11 -12.76
CA ILE A 46 3.65 6.93 -11.72
C ILE A 46 3.40 8.26 -11.03
N ASN A 47 2.15 8.69 -11.05
CA ASN A 47 1.77 9.99 -10.50
C ASN A 47 1.54 9.94 -8.99
N LYS A 48 0.94 8.85 -8.51
CA LYS A 48 0.65 8.68 -7.08
C LYS A 48 0.72 7.21 -6.68
N VAL A 49 0.91 7.00 -5.38
CA VAL A 49 0.90 5.66 -4.77
C VAL A 49 -0.18 5.63 -3.71
N MET A 50 -1.04 4.60 -3.76
CA MET A 50 -2.03 4.31 -2.75
C MET A 50 -1.62 3.02 -2.03
N VAL A 51 -1.63 3.05 -0.71
CA VAL A 51 -1.31 1.87 0.10
C VAL A 51 -2.58 1.41 0.82
N VAL A 52 -2.92 0.13 0.67
CA VAL A 52 -4.06 -0.47 1.35
C VAL A 52 -3.54 -1.29 2.52
N LEU A 53 -3.96 -0.94 3.73
CA LEU A 53 -3.42 -1.48 4.98
C LEU A 53 -4.48 -2.22 5.78
N HIS A 54 -4.03 -3.15 6.63
CA HIS A 54 -4.88 -3.71 7.67
C HIS A 54 -5.26 -2.59 8.63
N SER A 55 -6.48 -2.66 9.19
CA SER A 55 -6.98 -1.61 10.09
C SER A 55 -6.07 -1.37 11.30
N ASP A 56 -5.39 -2.41 11.78
CA ASP A 56 -4.48 -2.29 12.93
C ASP A 56 -3.14 -1.64 12.56
N ASP A 57 -2.85 -1.49 11.28
CA ASP A 57 -1.56 -1.01 10.80
C ASP A 57 -1.59 0.41 10.25
N LEU A 58 -2.74 1.07 10.30
CA LEU A 58 -2.87 2.42 9.72
C LEU A 58 -1.87 3.40 10.32
N ASP A 59 -1.61 3.30 11.62
CA ASP A 59 -0.66 4.19 12.29
C ASP A 59 0.80 3.83 12.02
N LEU A 60 1.06 2.62 11.55
CA LEU A 60 2.44 2.16 11.33
C LEU A 60 3.04 2.73 10.05
N LEU A 61 2.24 3.10 9.07
CA LEU A 61 2.75 3.61 7.80
C LEU A 61 3.55 4.89 8.01
N ASN A 62 3.00 5.84 8.75
CA ASN A 62 3.66 7.08 9.16
C ASN A 62 4.35 7.81 7.98
N ARG A 63 3.64 7.92 6.86
CA ARG A 63 4.10 8.65 5.67
C ARG A 63 2.96 9.53 5.17
N ASP A 64 3.30 10.76 4.81
CA ASP A 64 2.33 11.73 4.28
C ASP A 64 2.47 11.96 2.77
N ASP A 65 3.43 11.27 2.14
CA ASP A 65 3.71 11.39 0.71
C ASP A 65 2.97 10.35 -0.14
N VAL A 66 2.11 9.57 0.46
CA VAL A 66 1.30 8.55 -0.22
C VAL A 66 -0.14 8.63 0.26
N LEU A 67 -1.06 8.12 -0.57
CA LEU A 67 -2.44 7.90 -0.15
C LEU A 67 -2.52 6.57 0.57
N PHE A 68 -3.45 6.44 1.51
CA PHE A 68 -3.64 5.15 2.17
C PHE A 68 -5.09 4.96 2.58
N THR A 69 -5.50 3.71 2.70
CA THR A 69 -6.84 3.35 3.14
C THR A 69 -6.83 1.98 3.81
N LYS A 70 -7.91 1.67 4.52
CA LYS A 70 -8.08 0.38 5.16
C LYS A 70 -8.51 -0.67 4.14
N GLY A 71 -7.94 -1.87 4.22
CA GLY A 71 -8.33 -3.00 3.40
C GLY A 71 -9.47 -3.81 4.00
N GLY A 72 -9.82 -4.87 3.29
CA GLY A 72 -10.85 -5.83 3.73
C GLY A 72 -10.24 -7.12 4.26
N SER A 73 -11.10 -8.13 4.40
CA SER A 73 -10.72 -9.42 4.99
C SER A 73 -9.95 -10.33 4.03
N THR A 74 -10.05 -10.08 2.73
CA THR A 74 -9.34 -10.83 1.71
C THR A 74 -8.56 -9.88 0.82
N ARG A 75 -7.63 -10.43 0.00
CA ARG A 75 -6.92 -9.63 -0.97
C ARG A 75 -7.89 -8.96 -1.96
N ALA A 76 -8.90 -9.69 -2.42
CA ALA A 76 -9.90 -9.15 -3.33
C ALA A 76 -10.66 -7.98 -2.70
N ASP A 77 -11.06 -8.12 -1.44
CA ASP A 77 -11.73 -7.04 -0.72
C ASP A 77 -10.81 -5.82 -0.55
N SER A 78 -9.54 -6.06 -0.27
CA SER A 78 -8.57 -4.98 -0.10
C SER A 78 -8.37 -4.21 -1.40
N VAL A 79 -8.29 -4.91 -2.53
CA VAL A 79 -8.21 -4.27 -3.85
C VAL A 79 -9.44 -3.39 -4.10
N LYS A 80 -10.63 -3.91 -3.80
CA LYS A 80 -11.88 -3.15 -3.96
C LYS A 80 -11.90 -1.89 -3.10
N HIS A 81 -11.47 -2.00 -1.84
CA HIS A 81 -11.41 -0.85 -0.94
C HIS A 81 -10.45 0.21 -1.47
N GLY A 82 -9.29 -0.20 -1.96
CA GLY A 82 -8.31 0.70 -2.53
C GLY A 82 -8.85 1.43 -3.76
N LEU A 83 -9.48 0.70 -4.66
CA LEU A 83 -10.05 1.28 -5.88
C LEU A 83 -11.18 2.25 -5.56
N ARG A 84 -12.05 1.92 -4.62
CA ARG A 84 -13.13 2.82 -4.21
C ARG A 84 -12.59 4.10 -3.60
N ALA A 85 -11.57 3.98 -2.75
CA ALA A 85 -10.95 5.15 -2.14
C ALA A 85 -10.32 6.06 -3.21
N LEU A 86 -9.65 5.48 -4.20
CA LEU A 86 -9.07 6.25 -5.30
C LEU A 86 -10.12 7.01 -6.08
N LEU A 87 -11.24 6.35 -6.43
CA LEU A 87 -12.28 6.98 -7.24
C LEU A 87 -12.94 8.16 -6.54
N GLN A 88 -12.91 8.19 -5.21
CA GLN A 88 -13.42 9.32 -4.44
C GLN A 88 -12.45 10.51 -4.42
N ILE A 89 -11.17 10.25 -4.60
CA ILE A 89 -10.13 11.28 -4.54
C ILE A 89 -9.83 11.81 -5.93
N GLU A 90 -9.55 10.92 -6.87
CA GLU A 90 -9.31 11.29 -8.26
C GLU A 90 -9.43 10.07 -9.17
N ARG A 91 -9.69 10.33 -10.45
CA ARG A 91 -9.81 9.26 -11.45
C ARG A 91 -8.50 9.06 -12.17
N PRO A 92 -7.84 7.92 -12.00
CA PRO A 92 -6.66 7.60 -12.78
C PRO A 92 -7.05 7.10 -14.19
N ASP A 93 -6.13 7.26 -15.13
CA ASP A 93 -6.26 6.62 -16.45
C ASP A 93 -5.90 5.15 -16.35
N TYR A 94 -4.91 4.81 -15.52
CA TYR A 94 -4.47 3.44 -15.28
C TYR A 94 -4.16 3.22 -13.81
N VAL A 95 -4.43 2.00 -13.36
CA VAL A 95 -4.10 1.55 -12.00
C VAL A 95 -3.21 0.32 -12.11
N LEU A 96 -2.07 0.35 -11.43
CA LEU A 96 -1.18 -0.80 -11.28
C LEU A 96 -1.38 -1.38 -9.88
N ILE A 97 -1.55 -2.68 -9.78
CA ILE A 97 -1.78 -3.35 -8.49
C ILE A 97 -0.69 -4.36 -8.22
#